data_3e3b203a3748ee43f477a34a0cafa980
#
_entry.id   3e3b203a3748ee43f477a34a0cafa980
#
_cell.length_a   1.000
_cell.length_b   1.000
_cell.length_c   1.000
_cell.angle_alpha   90.00
_cell.angle_beta   90.00
_cell.angle_gamma   90.00
#
_symmetry.space_group_name_H-M   'P 1'
#
loop_
_entity.id
_entity.type
_entity.pdbx_description
1 polymer ?
#
loop_
_entity_poly.entity_id
_entity_poly.type
_entity_poly.pdbx_seq_one_letter_code
_entity_poly.pdbx_strand_id
1 'polypeptide(L)'
;LIGGGYVLSSGWGQMIAAGDKRFLNALPITLFYSLGTVPAELFLGLVLAYILFQKIRGKELFRMIYFLPYITPAIATAVVFRNIFSPRESSLANWALSAFGIEPMKWLFEPRPIINVIFGTNFEGFLAGPSMALVSIILYGIWTYVGYNVIVFLAGLGSIPNETYEAAEIDGASHWQMFRHVTVPLISPVTFYLALVAFIGTFKAFNHIYVMRTPNALGTVDVASVAIFDTFYKMNNYGYAAAQAIILFVIIAALTYAQNRIFSEKVFYG
;
A
#
# COMPACT_ATOMS: atom_id res chain seq x y z
N LEU A 1 -22.95 -4.41 11.91
CA LEU A 1 -22.38 -4.92 10.65
C LEU A 1 -23.33 -4.75 9.46
N ILE A 2 -24.64 -5.08 9.59
CA ILE A 2 -25.65 -4.97 8.51
C ILE A 2 -25.86 -3.51 8.09
N GLY A 3 -25.97 -2.58 9.04
CA GLY A 3 -26.11 -1.14 8.76
C GLY A 3 -24.88 -0.53 8.06
N GLY A 4 -23.67 -0.95 8.43
CA GLY A 4 -22.43 -0.53 7.76
C GLY A 4 -22.34 -1.04 6.32
N GLY A 5 -22.78 -2.27 6.05
CA GLY A 5 -22.84 -2.83 4.70
C GLY A 5 -23.85 -2.09 3.81
N TYR A 6 -25.01 -1.70 4.34
CA TYR A 6 -26.01 -0.91 3.60
C TYR A 6 -25.51 0.50 3.24
N VAL A 7 -24.86 1.19 4.19
CA VAL A 7 -24.29 2.52 3.94
C VAL A 7 -23.17 2.43 2.87
N LEU A 8 -22.34 1.40 2.91
CA LEU A 8 -21.26 1.20 1.92
C LEU A 8 -21.79 0.80 0.54
N SER A 9 -22.89 0.04 0.46
CA SER A 9 -23.40 -0.47 -0.82
C SER A 9 -24.40 0.48 -1.50
N SER A 10 -25.23 1.21 -0.74
CA SER A 10 -26.27 2.08 -1.30
C SER A 10 -26.18 3.54 -0.87
N GLY A 11 -25.90 3.81 0.41
CA GLY A 11 -25.84 5.17 0.95
C GLY A 11 -24.67 5.97 0.40
N TRP A 12 -23.50 5.32 0.22
CA TRP A 12 -22.32 5.98 -0.37
C TRP A 12 -22.55 6.43 -1.81
N GLY A 13 -23.20 5.59 -2.63
CA GLY A 13 -23.55 5.95 -4.00
C GLY A 13 -24.49 7.16 -4.08
N GLN A 14 -25.46 7.28 -3.16
CA GLN A 14 -26.35 8.42 -3.07
C GLN A 14 -25.63 9.69 -2.63
N MET A 15 -24.71 9.61 -1.67
CA MET A 15 -23.87 10.75 -1.24
C MET A 15 -22.99 11.25 -2.40
N ILE A 16 -22.38 10.34 -3.16
CA ILE A 16 -21.58 10.67 -4.33
C ILE A 16 -22.44 11.38 -5.40
N ALA A 17 -23.66 10.91 -5.61
CA ALA A 17 -24.56 11.51 -6.61
C ALA A 17 -25.01 12.93 -6.24
N ALA A 18 -25.14 13.23 -4.94
CA ALA A 18 -25.62 14.51 -4.42
C ALA A 18 -24.48 15.52 -4.12
N GLY A 19 -23.22 15.06 -3.99
CA GLY A 19 -22.10 15.88 -3.57
C GLY A 19 -20.98 16.04 -4.59
N ASP A 20 -19.76 16.27 -4.12
CA ASP A 20 -18.54 16.30 -4.94
C ASP A 20 -18.15 14.88 -5.38
N LYS A 21 -18.65 14.47 -6.53
CA LYS A 21 -18.40 13.14 -7.10
C LYS A 21 -16.91 12.82 -7.20
N ARG A 22 -16.07 13.81 -7.48
CA ARG A 22 -14.65 13.58 -7.68
C ARG A 22 -13.92 13.30 -6.37
N PHE A 23 -14.10 14.17 -5.38
CA PHE A 23 -13.43 14.00 -4.09
C PHE A 23 -13.99 12.81 -3.29
N LEU A 24 -15.31 12.63 -3.29
CA LEU A 24 -15.94 11.50 -2.61
C LEU A 24 -15.55 10.15 -3.23
N ASN A 25 -15.41 10.05 -4.56
CA ASN A 25 -14.89 8.85 -5.22
C ASN A 25 -13.41 8.61 -4.92
N ALA A 26 -12.63 9.66 -4.71
CA ALA A 26 -11.21 9.55 -4.41
C ALA A 26 -10.94 8.95 -3.02
N LEU A 27 -11.86 9.07 -2.06
CA LEU A 27 -11.69 8.52 -0.71
C LEU A 27 -11.63 6.99 -0.69
N PRO A 28 -12.59 6.22 -1.27
CA PRO A 28 -12.47 4.77 -1.37
C PRO A 28 -11.26 4.32 -2.21
N ILE A 29 -10.89 5.06 -3.27
CA ILE A 29 -9.67 4.77 -4.04
C ILE A 29 -8.43 4.88 -3.15
N THR A 30 -8.35 5.94 -2.33
CA THR A 30 -7.27 6.11 -1.34
C THR A 30 -7.24 4.96 -0.33
N LEU A 31 -8.41 4.54 0.14
CA LEU A 31 -8.53 3.42 1.06
C LEU A 31 -8.05 2.11 0.42
N PHE A 32 -8.46 1.80 -0.81
CA PHE A 32 -7.98 0.63 -1.54
C PHE A 32 -6.47 0.68 -1.79
N TYR A 33 -5.93 1.85 -2.13
CA TYR A 33 -4.50 2.05 -2.29
C TYR A 33 -3.76 1.75 -0.98
N SER A 34 -4.23 2.29 0.15
CA SER A 34 -3.65 2.10 1.46
C SER A 34 -3.73 0.64 1.93
N LEU A 35 -4.92 0.02 1.85
CA LEU A 35 -5.13 -1.37 2.26
C LEU A 35 -4.41 -2.39 1.36
N GLY A 36 -4.21 -2.06 0.09
CA GLY A 36 -3.46 -2.90 -0.83
C GLY A 36 -1.94 -2.79 -0.63
N THR A 37 -1.45 -1.60 -0.29
CA THR A 37 -0.01 -1.35 -0.17
C THR A 37 0.52 -1.70 1.21
N VAL A 38 -0.07 -1.13 2.29
CA VAL A 38 0.51 -1.20 3.64
C VAL A 38 0.65 -2.61 4.19
N PRO A 39 -0.38 -3.47 4.20
CA PRO A 39 -0.20 -4.82 4.73
C PRO A 39 0.83 -5.64 3.94
N ALA A 40 0.86 -5.47 2.62
CA ALA A 40 1.79 -6.21 1.77
C ALA A 40 3.25 -5.76 1.98
N GLU A 41 3.51 -4.45 2.03
CA GLU A 41 4.86 -3.92 2.24
C GLU A 41 5.40 -4.23 3.66
N LEU A 42 4.55 -4.22 4.68
CA LEU A 42 4.93 -4.60 6.04
C LEU A 42 5.24 -6.09 6.15
N PHE A 43 4.37 -6.93 5.57
CA PHE A 43 4.57 -8.38 5.57
C PHE A 43 5.86 -8.76 4.85
N LEU A 44 6.04 -8.28 3.62
CA LEU A 44 7.25 -8.54 2.84
C LEU A 44 8.49 -7.94 3.52
N GLY A 45 8.38 -6.74 4.08
CA GLY A 45 9.45 -6.07 4.82
C GLY A 45 9.91 -6.89 6.03
N LEU A 46 8.97 -7.41 6.83
CA LEU A 46 9.28 -8.26 7.99
C LEU A 46 9.92 -9.58 7.57
N VAL A 47 9.36 -10.27 6.56
CA VAL A 47 9.90 -11.54 6.07
C VAL A 47 11.32 -11.37 5.53
N LEU A 48 11.56 -10.37 4.70
CA LEU A 48 12.88 -10.09 4.16
C LEU A 48 13.87 -9.66 5.25
N ALA A 49 13.43 -8.85 6.22
CA ALA A 49 14.26 -8.47 7.37
C ALA A 49 14.64 -9.69 8.19
N TYR A 50 13.69 -10.58 8.49
CA TYR A 50 13.97 -11.81 9.25
C TYR A 50 14.97 -12.72 8.52
N ILE A 51 14.85 -12.87 7.19
CA ILE A 51 15.80 -13.61 6.38
C ILE A 51 17.20 -12.96 6.46
N LEU A 52 17.29 -11.63 6.26
CA LEU A 52 18.57 -10.89 6.31
C LEU A 52 19.16 -10.75 7.73
N PHE A 53 18.38 -10.97 8.77
CA PHE A 53 18.85 -11.00 10.16
C PHE A 53 19.71 -12.23 10.44
N GLN A 54 19.49 -13.31 9.72
CA GLN A 54 20.29 -14.53 9.81
C GLN A 54 21.72 -14.29 9.30
N LYS A 55 22.64 -15.24 9.59
CA LYS A 55 24.05 -15.20 9.15
C LYS A 55 24.18 -15.51 7.65
N ILE A 56 23.75 -14.58 6.79
CA ILE A 56 23.81 -14.72 5.32
C ILE A 56 25.04 -13.97 4.77
N ARG A 57 25.77 -14.59 3.84
CA ARG A 57 26.86 -13.94 3.12
C ARG A 57 26.29 -12.85 2.18
N GLY A 58 26.92 -11.67 2.18
CA GLY A 58 26.52 -10.57 1.29
C GLY A 58 25.30 -9.76 1.77
N LYS A 59 24.88 -9.90 3.03
CA LYS A 59 23.72 -9.19 3.58
C LYS A 59 23.72 -7.68 3.33
N GLU A 60 24.87 -7.04 3.34
CA GLU A 60 25.02 -5.59 3.11
C GLU A 60 24.64 -5.21 1.67
N LEU A 61 25.01 -6.05 0.70
CA LEU A 61 24.62 -5.86 -0.69
C LEU A 61 23.09 -5.98 -0.87
N PHE A 62 22.47 -6.97 -0.26
CA PHE A 62 21.00 -7.12 -0.30
C PHE A 62 20.30 -5.93 0.35
N ARG A 63 20.78 -5.43 1.50
CA ARG A 63 20.26 -4.22 2.15
C ARG A 63 20.32 -3.02 1.21
N MET A 64 21.44 -2.81 0.54
CA MET A 64 21.62 -1.73 -0.43
C MET A 64 20.64 -1.86 -1.61
N ILE A 65 20.50 -3.06 -2.20
CA ILE A 65 19.61 -3.31 -3.34
C ILE A 65 18.15 -3.06 -2.96
N TYR A 66 17.69 -3.55 -1.80
CA TYR A 66 16.31 -3.34 -1.36
C TYR A 66 16.01 -1.89 -0.99
N PHE A 67 16.99 -1.15 -0.45
CA PHE A 67 16.80 0.26 -0.09
C PHE A 67 16.88 1.23 -1.25
N LEU A 68 17.54 0.85 -2.35
CA LEU A 68 17.73 1.68 -3.53
C LEU A 68 16.41 2.25 -4.10
N PRO A 69 15.30 1.50 -4.21
CA PRO A 69 14.02 2.03 -4.66
C PRO A 69 13.52 3.22 -3.84
N TYR A 70 13.65 3.16 -2.54
CA TYR A 70 13.17 4.19 -1.62
C TYR A 70 13.92 5.52 -1.74
N ILE A 71 15.24 5.47 -1.96
CA ILE A 71 16.08 6.69 -2.09
C ILE A 71 16.07 7.28 -3.50
N THR A 72 15.57 6.52 -4.50
CA THR A 72 15.51 6.98 -5.88
C THR A 72 14.36 8.00 -6.04
N PRO A 73 14.53 9.09 -6.82
CA PRO A 73 13.48 10.06 -7.03
C PRO A 73 12.17 9.42 -7.53
N ALA A 74 11.08 9.57 -6.77
CA ALA A 74 9.79 8.92 -7.03
C ALA A 74 9.20 9.25 -8.42
N ILE A 75 9.44 10.47 -8.93
CA ILE A 75 8.97 10.86 -10.27
C ILE A 75 9.69 10.06 -11.35
N ALA A 76 11.02 9.90 -11.24
CA ALA A 76 11.80 9.15 -12.22
C ALA A 76 11.41 7.68 -12.26
N THR A 77 11.30 7.04 -11.09
CA THR A 77 10.87 5.64 -11.01
C THR A 77 9.43 5.44 -11.48
N ALA A 78 8.53 6.37 -11.19
CA ALA A 78 7.14 6.33 -11.66
C ALA A 78 7.04 6.37 -13.20
N VAL A 79 7.89 7.16 -13.87
CA VAL A 79 7.97 7.17 -15.36
C VAL A 79 8.44 5.82 -15.89
N VAL A 80 9.43 5.19 -15.27
CA VAL A 80 9.88 3.84 -15.64
C VAL A 80 8.76 2.83 -15.47
N PHE A 81 8.08 2.83 -14.32
CA PHE A 81 6.97 1.91 -14.04
C PHE A 81 5.76 2.14 -14.95
N ARG A 82 5.52 3.36 -15.40
CA ARG A 82 4.50 3.65 -16.43
C ARG A 82 4.79 2.92 -17.75
N ASN A 83 6.07 2.74 -18.10
CA ASN A 83 6.44 1.94 -19.27
C ASN A 83 6.38 0.44 -18.99
N ILE A 84 6.79 -0.01 -17.79
CA ILE A 84 6.69 -1.41 -17.35
C ILE A 84 5.24 -1.88 -17.40
N PHE A 85 4.30 -1.09 -16.87
CA PHE A 85 2.86 -1.37 -16.83
C PHE A 85 2.10 -0.78 -18.03
N SER A 86 2.72 -0.68 -19.19
CA SER A 86 2.04 -0.27 -20.42
C SER A 86 1.25 -1.45 -21.03
N PRO A 87 0.22 -1.18 -21.86
CA PRO A 87 -0.60 -2.23 -22.48
C PRO A 87 0.10 -2.95 -23.64
N ARG A 88 1.34 -2.57 -23.97
CA ARG A 88 2.08 -3.15 -25.09
C ARG A 88 2.52 -4.58 -24.75
N GLU A 89 2.46 -5.48 -25.71
CA GLU A 89 2.96 -6.86 -25.56
C GLU A 89 4.45 -6.90 -25.17
N SER A 90 5.24 -5.96 -25.71
CA SER A 90 6.66 -5.81 -25.40
C SER A 90 6.97 -5.15 -24.07
N SER A 91 5.96 -4.72 -23.29
CA SER A 91 6.19 -4.17 -21.95
C SER A 91 6.74 -5.26 -21.02
N LEU A 92 7.59 -4.87 -20.06
CA LEU A 92 8.23 -5.83 -19.17
C LEU A 92 7.20 -6.66 -18.38
N ALA A 93 6.09 -6.05 -17.94
CA ALA A 93 5.04 -6.75 -17.23
C ALA A 93 4.33 -7.79 -18.11
N ASN A 94 4.00 -7.45 -19.37
CA ASN A 94 3.37 -8.37 -20.31
C ASN A 94 4.34 -9.43 -20.83
N TRP A 95 5.60 -9.07 -21.04
CA TRP A 95 6.64 -10.04 -21.35
C TRP A 95 6.78 -11.10 -20.23
N ALA A 96 6.76 -10.69 -18.96
CA ALA A 96 6.78 -11.64 -17.84
C ALA A 96 5.52 -12.52 -17.81
N LEU A 97 4.33 -11.98 -18.12
CA LEU A 97 3.09 -12.77 -18.20
C LEU A 97 3.11 -13.78 -19.34
N SER A 98 3.71 -13.42 -20.48
CA SER A 98 3.82 -14.34 -21.64
C SER A 98 4.62 -15.59 -21.33
N ALA A 99 5.59 -15.52 -20.40
CA ALA A 99 6.34 -16.69 -19.94
C ALA A 99 5.46 -17.74 -19.23
N PHE A 100 4.29 -17.31 -18.72
CA PHE A 100 3.28 -18.18 -18.10
C PHE A 100 2.08 -18.47 -19.03
N GLY A 101 2.15 -18.07 -20.29
CA GLY A 101 1.06 -18.24 -21.25
C GLY A 101 -0.17 -17.36 -20.98
N ILE A 102 0.00 -16.27 -20.21
CA ILE A 102 -1.09 -15.33 -19.89
C ILE A 102 -1.13 -14.23 -20.95
N GLU A 103 -2.34 -13.92 -21.43
CA GLU A 103 -2.55 -12.85 -22.41
C GLU A 103 -2.12 -11.47 -21.89
N PRO A 104 -1.67 -10.56 -22.78
CA PRO A 104 -1.26 -9.22 -22.39
C PRO A 104 -2.39 -8.46 -21.69
N MET A 105 -2.09 -7.87 -20.54
CA MET A 105 -3.01 -7.06 -19.76
C MET A 105 -2.81 -5.56 -20.04
N LYS A 106 -3.89 -4.77 -19.83
CA LYS A 106 -3.85 -3.32 -20.06
C LYS A 106 -3.25 -2.54 -18.89
N TRP A 107 -3.03 -3.16 -17.74
CA TRP A 107 -2.40 -2.59 -16.55
C TRP A 107 -2.92 -1.19 -16.17
N LEU A 108 -2.08 -0.15 -16.23
CA LEU A 108 -2.44 1.25 -15.95
C LEU A 108 -3.54 1.85 -16.85
N PHE A 109 -3.89 1.16 -17.93
CA PHE A 109 -4.91 1.58 -18.89
C PHE A 109 -6.24 0.82 -18.73
N GLU A 110 -6.37 -0.02 -17.70
CA GLU A 110 -7.57 -0.80 -17.43
C GLU A 110 -8.32 -0.25 -16.22
N PRO A 111 -9.48 0.42 -16.42
CA PRO A 111 -10.28 0.96 -15.33
C PRO A 111 -11.14 -0.07 -14.62
N ARG A 112 -11.33 -1.27 -15.19
CA ARG A 112 -12.17 -2.32 -14.58
C ARG A 112 -11.53 -2.87 -13.31
N PRO A 113 -12.34 -3.29 -12.32
CA PRO A 113 -11.87 -3.99 -11.14
C PRO A 113 -11.02 -5.21 -11.49
N ILE A 114 -9.95 -5.45 -10.73
CA ILE A 114 -9.04 -6.57 -10.98
C ILE A 114 -9.76 -7.92 -10.97
N ILE A 115 -10.75 -8.10 -10.11
CA ILE A 115 -11.58 -9.32 -10.05
C ILE A 115 -12.29 -9.55 -11.38
N ASN A 116 -12.85 -8.51 -11.97
CA ASN A 116 -13.54 -8.61 -13.27
C ASN A 116 -12.58 -8.92 -14.42
N VAL A 117 -11.35 -8.40 -14.35
CA VAL A 117 -10.33 -8.65 -15.37
C VAL A 117 -9.84 -10.10 -15.31
N ILE A 118 -9.60 -10.65 -14.12
CA ILE A 118 -9.04 -12.00 -13.93
C ILE A 118 -10.11 -13.08 -14.12
N PHE A 119 -11.30 -12.88 -13.56
CA PHE A 119 -12.35 -13.92 -13.53
C PHE A 119 -13.46 -13.71 -14.56
N GLY A 120 -13.38 -12.65 -15.40
CA GLY A 120 -14.41 -12.36 -16.42
C GLY A 120 -15.78 -12.01 -15.81
N THR A 121 -15.81 -11.53 -14.57
CA THR A 121 -17.05 -11.15 -13.87
C THR A 121 -17.44 -9.70 -14.13
N ASN A 122 -18.65 -9.31 -13.72
CA ASN A 122 -19.17 -7.94 -13.84
C ASN A 122 -19.62 -7.41 -12.46
N PHE A 123 -18.76 -7.52 -11.45
CA PHE A 123 -19.03 -6.88 -10.16
C PHE A 123 -18.93 -5.37 -10.27
N GLU A 124 -19.85 -4.66 -9.62
CA GLU A 124 -19.90 -3.20 -9.60
C GLU A 124 -19.85 -2.66 -8.16
N GLY A 125 -19.54 -1.37 -8.03
CA GLY A 125 -19.51 -0.66 -6.76
C GLY A 125 -18.27 -0.97 -5.91
N PHE A 126 -18.35 -0.61 -4.64
CA PHE A 126 -17.22 -0.73 -3.70
C PHE A 126 -16.72 -2.18 -3.53
N LEU A 127 -17.63 -3.15 -3.54
CA LEU A 127 -17.29 -4.58 -3.36
C LEU A 127 -16.54 -5.20 -4.54
N ALA A 128 -16.54 -4.55 -5.70
CA ALA A 128 -15.75 -4.98 -6.85
C ALA A 128 -14.23 -4.81 -6.62
N GLY A 129 -13.85 -4.02 -5.61
CA GLY A 129 -12.46 -3.79 -5.26
C GLY A 129 -11.75 -2.77 -6.17
N PRO A 130 -10.40 -2.70 -6.09
CA PRO A 130 -9.60 -1.75 -6.85
C PRO A 130 -9.57 -2.07 -8.34
N SER A 131 -9.45 -1.02 -9.17
CA SER A 131 -9.19 -1.20 -10.60
C SER A 131 -7.82 -1.85 -10.85
N MET A 132 -7.66 -2.50 -12.00
CA MET A 132 -6.36 -3.04 -12.42
C MET A 132 -5.30 -1.92 -12.51
N ALA A 133 -5.71 -0.72 -12.93
CA ALA A 133 -4.84 0.44 -12.94
C ALA A 133 -4.34 0.81 -11.54
N LEU A 134 -5.22 0.79 -10.52
CA LEU A 134 -4.83 1.06 -9.15
C LEU A 134 -3.92 -0.05 -8.58
N VAL A 135 -4.17 -1.31 -8.92
CA VAL A 135 -3.30 -2.44 -8.53
C VAL A 135 -1.89 -2.26 -9.08
N SER A 136 -1.73 -1.77 -10.31
CA SER A 136 -0.41 -1.46 -10.88
C SER A 136 0.34 -0.40 -10.04
N ILE A 137 -0.37 0.59 -9.50
CA ILE A 137 0.20 1.62 -8.62
C ILE A 137 0.48 1.06 -7.22
N ILE A 138 -0.35 0.16 -6.71
CA ILE A 138 -0.11 -0.56 -5.45
C ILE A 138 1.19 -1.36 -5.54
N LEU A 139 1.41 -2.10 -6.63
CA LEU A 139 2.65 -2.85 -6.87
C LEU A 139 3.89 -1.94 -6.89
N TYR A 140 3.78 -0.77 -7.52
CA TYR A 140 4.84 0.25 -7.44
C TYR A 140 5.09 0.71 -6.00
N GLY A 141 4.04 0.99 -5.24
CA GLY A 141 4.14 1.40 -3.83
C GLY A 141 4.86 0.35 -2.98
N ILE A 142 4.43 -0.91 -3.08
CA ILE A 142 5.06 -2.04 -2.38
C ILE A 142 6.55 -2.10 -2.73
N TRP A 143 6.91 -2.08 -4.02
CA TRP A 143 8.31 -2.13 -4.47
C TRP A 143 9.14 -0.98 -3.90
N THR A 144 8.57 0.22 -3.82
CA THR A 144 9.26 1.42 -3.31
C THR A 144 9.52 1.34 -1.81
N TYR A 145 8.52 0.93 -1.02
CA TYR A 145 8.57 1.07 0.44
C TYR A 145 9.03 -0.19 1.18
N VAL A 146 8.98 -1.36 0.57
CA VAL A 146 9.45 -2.63 1.20
C VAL A 146 10.87 -2.49 1.74
N GLY A 147 11.79 -1.88 0.98
CA GLY A 147 13.18 -1.76 1.40
C GLY A 147 13.38 -0.85 2.62
N TYR A 148 12.61 0.23 2.74
CA TYR A 148 12.59 1.05 3.95
C TYR A 148 12.13 0.23 5.16
N ASN A 149 11.02 -0.51 5.00
CA ASN A 149 10.49 -1.37 6.05
C ASN A 149 11.49 -2.46 6.48
N VAL A 150 12.22 -3.06 5.52
CA VAL A 150 13.29 -4.03 5.81
C VAL A 150 14.34 -3.44 6.74
N ILE A 151 14.81 -2.21 6.47
CA ILE A 151 15.86 -1.59 7.29
C ILE A 151 15.36 -1.30 8.72
N VAL A 152 14.15 -0.77 8.84
CA VAL A 152 13.56 -0.46 10.16
C VAL A 152 13.28 -1.75 10.94
N PHE A 153 12.77 -2.80 10.29
CA PHE A 153 12.60 -4.10 10.93
C PHE A 153 13.94 -4.73 11.35
N LEU A 154 14.99 -4.62 10.54
CA LEU A 154 16.34 -5.11 10.92
C LEU A 154 16.88 -4.41 12.16
N ALA A 155 16.66 -3.10 12.30
CA ALA A 155 17.02 -2.36 13.50
C ALA A 155 16.23 -2.87 14.72
N GLY A 156 14.93 -3.09 14.56
CA GLY A 156 14.07 -3.65 15.61
C GLY A 156 14.45 -5.08 15.99
N LEU A 157 14.74 -5.95 15.02
CA LEU A 157 15.19 -7.32 15.28
C LEU A 157 16.53 -7.34 16.03
N GLY A 158 17.43 -6.40 15.72
CA GLY A 158 18.70 -6.26 16.41
C GLY A 158 18.59 -5.77 17.86
N SER A 159 17.45 -5.24 18.29
CA SER A 159 17.19 -4.83 19.67
C SER A 159 16.66 -5.97 20.55
N ILE A 160 16.27 -7.10 19.97
CA ILE A 160 15.81 -8.27 20.72
C ILE A 160 17.03 -8.98 21.33
N PRO A 161 17.07 -9.22 22.65
CA PRO A 161 18.19 -9.91 23.31
C PRO A 161 18.41 -11.31 22.74
N ASN A 162 19.66 -11.69 22.49
CA ASN A 162 20.00 -13.02 21.98
C ASN A 162 19.57 -14.14 22.93
N GLU A 163 19.62 -13.88 24.25
CA GLU A 163 19.22 -14.82 25.29
C GLU A 163 17.78 -15.32 25.10
N THR A 164 16.91 -14.49 24.52
CA THR A 164 15.51 -14.87 24.23
C THR A 164 15.45 -15.95 23.15
N TYR A 165 16.29 -15.86 22.13
CA TYR A 165 16.37 -16.87 21.07
C TYR A 165 17.07 -18.15 21.57
N GLU A 166 18.14 -18.01 22.36
CA GLU A 166 18.86 -19.13 22.96
C GLU A 166 17.97 -19.92 23.90
N ALA A 167 17.15 -19.25 24.72
CA ALA A 167 16.19 -19.92 25.61
C ALA A 167 15.15 -20.71 24.79
N ALA A 168 14.62 -20.13 23.72
CA ALA A 168 13.67 -20.82 22.84
C ALA A 168 14.32 -22.04 22.13
N GLU A 169 15.59 -21.95 21.75
CA GLU A 169 16.34 -23.09 21.18
C GLU A 169 16.55 -24.22 22.19
N ILE A 170 16.87 -23.89 23.47
CA ILE A 170 16.98 -24.87 24.55
C ILE A 170 15.64 -25.57 24.78
N ASP A 171 14.51 -24.85 24.68
CA ASP A 171 13.15 -25.41 24.78
C ASP A 171 12.75 -26.24 23.56
N GLY A 172 13.63 -26.36 22.55
CA GLY A 172 13.40 -27.16 21.34
C GLY A 172 12.50 -26.50 20.31
N ALA A 173 12.34 -25.17 20.33
CA ALA A 173 11.54 -24.47 19.36
C ALA A 173 12.15 -24.53 17.94
N SER A 174 11.35 -24.89 16.95
CA SER A 174 11.73 -24.79 15.54
C SER A 174 11.86 -23.32 15.09
N HIS A 175 12.57 -23.07 13.98
CA HIS A 175 12.70 -21.72 13.40
C HIS A 175 11.35 -21.03 13.14
N TRP A 176 10.31 -21.78 12.71
CA TRP A 176 8.97 -21.25 12.53
C TRP A 176 8.29 -20.90 13.86
N GLN A 177 8.49 -21.71 14.89
CA GLN A 177 7.97 -21.44 16.24
C GLN A 177 8.66 -20.20 16.84
N MET A 178 9.97 -20.08 16.70
CA MET A 178 10.72 -18.87 17.10
C MET A 178 10.23 -17.62 16.36
N PHE A 179 10.04 -17.71 15.04
CA PHE A 179 9.48 -16.58 14.26
C PHE A 179 8.11 -16.17 14.79
N ARG A 180 7.18 -17.13 14.94
CA ARG A 180 5.79 -16.84 15.27
C ARG A 180 5.57 -16.43 16.73
N HIS A 181 6.28 -17.06 17.66
CA HIS A 181 6.02 -16.89 19.11
C HIS A 181 7.04 -16.00 19.83
N VAL A 182 8.21 -15.76 19.23
CA VAL A 182 9.25 -14.88 19.81
C VAL A 182 9.36 -13.61 18.94
N THR A 183 9.74 -13.76 17.68
CA THR A 183 10.06 -12.62 16.82
C THR A 183 8.83 -11.72 16.56
N VAL A 184 7.71 -12.29 16.10
CA VAL A 184 6.52 -11.50 15.76
C VAL A 184 5.94 -10.72 16.94
N PRO A 185 5.80 -11.31 18.16
CA PRO A 185 5.38 -10.54 19.33
C PRO A 185 6.35 -9.43 19.73
N LEU A 186 7.65 -9.73 19.82
CA LEU A 186 8.65 -8.77 20.25
C LEU A 186 8.92 -7.64 19.25
N ILE A 187 8.69 -7.87 17.95
CA ILE A 187 8.80 -6.83 16.92
C ILE A 187 7.50 -6.01 16.76
N SER A 188 6.44 -6.34 17.50
CA SER A 188 5.14 -5.67 17.37
C SER A 188 5.17 -4.15 17.58
N PRO A 189 6.01 -3.54 18.47
CA PRO A 189 6.13 -2.09 18.56
C PRO A 189 6.61 -1.44 17.26
N VAL A 190 7.60 -2.07 16.62
CA VAL A 190 8.16 -1.59 15.35
C VAL A 190 7.13 -1.76 14.21
N THR A 191 6.43 -2.88 14.19
CA THR A 191 5.35 -3.13 13.23
C THR A 191 4.24 -2.10 13.37
N PHE A 192 3.85 -1.77 14.59
CA PHE A 192 2.85 -0.75 14.88
C PHE A 192 3.29 0.64 14.41
N TYR A 193 4.53 1.04 14.72
CA TYR A 193 5.11 2.29 14.25
C TYR A 193 5.10 2.38 12.72
N LEU A 194 5.62 1.35 12.04
CA LEU A 194 5.65 1.31 10.59
C LEU A 194 4.25 1.35 9.98
N ALA A 195 3.29 0.64 10.57
CA ALA A 195 1.90 0.68 10.12
C ALA A 195 1.30 2.08 10.22
N LEU A 196 1.52 2.81 11.34
CA LEU A 196 1.05 4.19 11.50
C LEU A 196 1.62 5.11 10.43
N VAL A 197 2.95 5.09 10.26
CA VAL A 197 3.65 5.94 9.29
C VAL A 197 3.23 5.63 7.86
N ALA A 198 3.10 4.34 7.53
CA ALA A 198 2.70 3.88 6.19
C ALA A 198 1.26 4.29 5.86
N PHE A 199 0.30 4.12 6.78
CA PHE A 199 -1.08 4.56 6.56
C PHE A 199 -1.17 6.08 6.34
N ILE A 200 -0.52 6.88 7.18
CA ILE A 200 -0.46 8.34 6.99
C ILE A 200 0.18 8.67 5.63
N GLY A 201 1.28 7.98 5.27
CA GLY A 201 2.00 8.17 4.02
C GLY A 201 1.16 7.85 2.78
N THR A 202 0.42 6.74 2.79
CA THR A 202 -0.43 6.33 1.66
C THR A 202 -1.62 7.26 1.44
N PHE A 203 -2.24 7.80 2.49
CA PHE A 203 -3.31 8.81 2.37
C PHE A 203 -2.82 10.14 1.80
N LYS A 204 -1.53 10.46 1.97
CA LYS A 204 -0.86 11.66 1.45
C LYS A 204 -0.14 11.40 0.12
N ALA A 205 -0.15 10.17 -0.39
CA ALA A 205 0.57 9.78 -1.60
C ALA A 205 0.10 10.58 -2.81
N PHE A 206 1.03 11.22 -3.54
CA PHE A 206 0.71 12.09 -4.67
C PHE A 206 1.63 11.86 -5.88
N ASN A 207 2.94 12.08 -5.73
CA ASN A 207 3.90 12.23 -6.83
C ASN A 207 3.85 11.07 -7.84
N HIS A 208 4.03 9.85 -7.39
CA HIS A 208 4.05 8.67 -8.25
C HIS A 208 2.67 8.37 -8.85
N ILE A 209 1.59 8.55 -8.09
CA ILE A 209 0.23 8.32 -8.56
C ILE A 209 -0.11 9.31 -9.68
N TYR A 210 0.21 10.59 -9.48
CA TYR A 210 -0.03 11.63 -10.46
C TYR A 210 0.73 11.39 -11.77
N VAL A 211 1.99 10.94 -11.69
CA VAL A 211 2.82 10.61 -12.87
C VAL A 211 2.34 9.36 -13.59
N MET A 212 1.93 8.32 -12.84
CA MET A 212 1.46 7.05 -13.41
C MET A 212 0.01 7.11 -13.91
N ARG A 213 -0.73 8.15 -13.55
CA ARG A 213 -2.10 8.39 -13.99
C ARG A 213 -2.21 8.43 -15.52
N THR A 214 -3.21 7.75 -16.07
CA THR A 214 -3.54 7.77 -17.50
C THR A 214 -5.00 8.17 -17.72
N PRO A 215 -5.33 8.86 -18.83
CA PRO A 215 -6.73 9.15 -19.16
C PRO A 215 -7.59 7.89 -19.30
N ASN A 216 -7.01 6.78 -19.76
CA ASN A 216 -7.70 5.51 -19.95
C ASN A 216 -8.14 4.85 -18.63
N ALA A 217 -7.51 5.20 -17.51
CA ALA A 217 -7.92 4.74 -16.19
C ALA A 217 -9.23 5.40 -15.70
N LEU A 218 -9.80 6.36 -16.43
CA LEU A 218 -11.10 7.00 -16.18
C LEU A 218 -11.26 7.52 -14.73
N GLY A 219 -10.17 7.99 -14.10
CA GLY A 219 -10.17 8.49 -12.73
C GLY A 219 -10.13 7.42 -11.64
N THR A 220 -10.08 6.14 -11.98
CA THR A 220 -10.05 5.03 -10.99
C THR A 220 -8.75 4.93 -10.19
N VAL A 221 -7.78 5.80 -10.47
CA VAL A 221 -6.52 5.96 -9.74
C VAL A 221 -6.41 7.32 -9.03
N ASP A 222 -7.45 8.15 -9.11
CA ASP A 222 -7.45 9.49 -8.54
C ASP A 222 -7.70 9.40 -7.02
N VAL A 223 -6.64 9.28 -6.25
CA VAL A 223 -6.68 9.34 -4.78
C VAL A 223 -7.02 10.76 -4.29
N ALA A 224 -7.39 10.90 -3.01
CA ALA A 224 -7.82 12.17 -2.42
C ALA A 224 -6.81 13.32 -2.62
N SER A 225 -5.52 13.05 -2.48
CA SER A 225 -4.46 14.05 -2.72
C SER A 225 -4.41 14.56 -4.16
N VAL A 226 -4.68 13.67 -5.14
CA VAL A 226 -4.77 14.03 -6.58
C VAL A 226 -6.03 14.86 -6.85
N ALA A 227 -7.17 14.51 -6.23
CA ALA A 227 -8.41 15.27 -6.35
C ALA A 227 -8.26 16.69 -5.78
N ILE A 228 -7.64 16.83 -4.60
CA ILE A 228 -7.34 18.11 -3.98
C ILE A 228 -6.42 18.98 -4.86
N PHE A 229 -5.35 18.37 -5.38
CA PHE A 229 -4.41 19.07 -6.27
C PHE A 229 -5.09 19.57 -7.55
N ASP A 230 -5.93 18.74 -8.18
CA ASP A 230 -6.65 19.14 -9.39
C ASP A 230 -7.67 20.26 -9.10
N THR A 231 -8.34 20.25 -7.93
CA THR A 231 -9.23 21.32 -7.49
C THR A 231 -8.44 22.62 -7.27
N PHE A 232 -7.29 22.54 -6.62
CA PHE A 232 -6.43 23.69 -6.37
C PHE A 232 -5.83 24.27 -7.65
N TYR A 233 -5.17 23.43 -8.45
CA TYR A 233 -4.31 23.86 -9.55
C TYR A 233 -5.04 23.98 -10.89
N LYS A 234 -5.94 23.03 -11.21
CA LYS A 234 -6.63 23.01 -12.51
C LYS A 234 -7.93 23.80 -12.49
N MET A 235 -8.66 23.78 -11.36
CA MET A 235 -9.92 24.50 -11.22
C MET A 235 -9.75 25.88 -10.59
N ASN A 236 -8.56 26.22 -10.09
CA ASN A 236 -8.25 27.47 -9.37
C ASN A 236 -9.22 27.75 -8.19
N ASN A 237 -9.80 26.71 -7.61
CA ASN A 237 -10.73 26.82 -6.50
C ASN A 237 -10.02 26.56 -5.16
N TYR A 238 -9.25 27.55 -4.70
CA TYR A 238 -8.37 27.44 -3.53
C TYR A 238 -9.12 27.19 -2.24
N GLY A 239 -10.25 27.88 -2.03
CA GLY A 239 -11.05 27.72 -0.81
C GLY A 239 -11.65 26.34 -0.70
N TYR A 240 -12.14 25.79 -1.82
CA TYR A 240 -12.71 24.46 -1.86
C TYR A 240 -11.63 23.36 -1.69
N ALA A 241 -10.47 23.52 -2.33
CA ALA A 241 -9.34 22.62 -2.14
C ALA A 241 -8.84 22.62 -0.68
N ALA A 242 -8.83 23.76 -0.02
CA ALA A 242 -8.50 23.86 1.40
C ALA A 242 -9.52 23.10 2.27
N ALA A 243 -10.82 23.20 1.99
CA ALA A 243 -11.85 22.43 2.68
C ALA A 243 -11.67 20.91 2.49
N GLN A 244 -11.41 20.46 1.26
CA GLN A 244 -11.09 19.04 0.97
C GLN A 244 -9.86 18.57 1.74
N ALA A 245 -8.80 19.39 1.82
CA ALA A 245 -7.58 19.07 2.57
C ALA A 245 -7.83 18.93 4.08
N ILE A 246 -8.68 19.81 4.65
CA ILE A 246 -9.10 19.72 6.06
C ILE A 246 -9.89 18.42 6.30
N ILE A 247 -10.82 18.07 5.41
CA ILE A 247 -11.57 16.82 5.51
C ILE A 247 -10.61 15.62 5.49
N LEU A 248 -9.66 15.59 4.55
CA LEU A 248 -8.67 14.52 4.48
C LEU A 248 -7.82 14.46 5.75
N PHE A 249 -7.41 15.60 6.29
CA PHE A 249 -6.68 15.68 7.56
C PHE A 249 -7.50 15.07 8.72
N VAL A 250 -8.78 15.40 8.83
CA VAL A 250 -9.67 14.85 9.87
C VAL A 250 -9.82 13.33 9.72
N ILE A 251 -9.95 12.84 8.48
CA ILE A 251 -10.00 11.39 8.20
C ILE A 251 -8.70 10.70 8.65
N ILE A 252 -7.54 11.24 8.29
CA ILE A 252 -6.24 10.70 8.69
C ILE A 252 -6.10 10.71 10.21
N ALA A 253 -6.46 11.81 10.88
CA ALA A 253 -6.40 11.94 12.34
C ALA A 253 -7.32 10.91 13.04
N ALA A 254 -8.55 10.76 12.55
CA ALA A 254 -9.51 9.78 13.09
C ALA A 254 -9.03 8.33 12.89
N LEU A 255 -8.51 7.99 11.71
CA LEU A 255 -7.94 6.67 11.43
C LEU A 255 -6.71 6.39 12.31
N THR A 256 -5.80 7.37 12.44
CA THR A 256 -4.62 7.25 13.29
C THR A 256 -5.01 7.08 14.77
N TYR A 257 -5.99 7.82 15.24
CA TYR A 257 -6.53 7.67 16.61
C TYR A 257 -7.16 6.29 16.83
N ALA A 258 -7.98 5.84 15.89
CA ALA A 258 -8.60 4.51 15.95
C ALA A 258 -7.54 3.40 15.92
N GLN A 259 -6.55 3.50 15.03
CA GLN A 259 -5.45 2.56 14.92
C GLN A 259 -4.63 2.50 16.22
N ASN A 260 -4.31 3.66 16.81
CA ASN A 260 -3.60 3.73 18.08
C ASN A 260 -4.42 3.06 19.21
N ARG A 261 -5.71 3.36 19.32
CA ARG A 261 -6.57 2.79 20.36
C ARG A 261 -6.76 1.27 20.24
N ILE A 262 -6.87 0.75 19.02
CA ILE A 262 -7.14 -0.69 18.77
C ILE A 262 -5.87 -1.53 18.92
N PHE A 263 -4.73 -1.02 18.48
CA PHE A 263 -3.51 -1.82 18.38
C PHE A 263 -2.52 -1.56 19.51
N SER A 264 -2.57 -0.41 20.21
CA SER A 264 -1.66 -0.13 21.32
C SER A 264 -1.74 -1.16 22.46
N GLU A 265 -2.95 -1.69 22.73
CA GLU A 265 -3.16 -2.74 23.75
C GLU A 265 -2.59 -4.11 23.34
N LYS A 266 -2.32 -4.33 22.05
CA LYS A 266 -1.80 -5.58 21.49
C LYS A 266 -0.29 -5.54 21.26
N VAL A 267 0.32 -4.40 21.51
CA VAL A 267 1.77 -4.21 21.37
C VAL A 267 2.45 -4.70 22.64
N PHE A 268 3.40 -5.60 22.48
CA PHE A 268 4.18 -6.14 23.57
C PHE A 268 5.30 -5.13 23.92
N TYR A 269 5.13 -4.42 25.02
CA TYR A 269 6.17 -3.61 25.63
C TYR A 269 6.79 -4.47 26.74
N GLY A 270 7.88 -5.19 26.47
CA GLY A 270 8.57 -6.14 27.32
C GLY A 270 8.70 -5.80 28.80
#